data_7ba658a9b016a53301b998a321d5cecb
#
_entry.id   7ba658a9b016a53301b998a321d5cecb
#
_cell.length_a   1.000
_cell.length_b   1.000
_cell.length_c   1.000
_cell.angle_alpha   90.00
_cell.angle_beta   90.00
_cell.angle_gamma   90.00
#
_symmetry.space_group_name_H-M   'P 1'
#
loop_
_entity.id
_entity.type
_entity.pdbx_description
1 polymer ?
#
loop_
_entity_poly.entity_id
_entity_poly.type
_entity_poly.pdbx_seq_one_letter_code
_entity_poly.pdbx_strand_id
1 'polypeptide(L)'
;MSSSKEYVSYVLEQLSPLGAISYRPIMGEYVLYYQDKVIGGIYDNRFLIKAIPAALALMPQASLELPYSGAKAMLLVEQLEDMDFLQNLFTAMYEQLPPPKKKNKSKGRSS
;
A
#
# COMPACT_ATOMS: atom_id res chain seq x y z
N MET A 1 -16.02 7.60 3.44
CA MET A 1 -15.38 8.83 2.93
C MET A 1 -14.44 8.49 1.81
N SER A 2 -14.22 9.41 0.91
CA SER A 2 -13.31 9.15 -0.21
C SER A 2 -12.11 10.11 -0.12
N SER A 3 -11.02 9.69 -0.77
CA SER A 3 -9.81 10.51 -0.80
C SER A 3 -9.91 11.52 -1.93
N SER A 4 -9.32 12.70 -1.73
CA SER A 4 -9.31 13.72 -2.77
C SER A 4 -8.36 13.31 -3.88
N LYS A 5 -8.66 13.75 -5.10
CA LYS A 5 -7.80 13.47 -6.24
C LYS A 5 -6.42 14.08 -6.07
N GLU A 6 -6.36 15.26 -5.45
CA GLU A 6 -5.08 15.93 -5.22
C GLU A 6 -4.18 15.10 -4.29
N TYR A 7 -4.75 14.56 -3.22
CA TYR A 7 -3.97 13.75 -2.31
C TYR A 7 -3.49 12.47 -2.97
N VAL A 8 -4.39 11.81 -3.71
CA VAL A 8 -4.04 10.57 -4.42
C VAL A 8 -2.91 10.84 -5.41
N SER A 9 -3.03 11.92 -6.20
CA SER A 9 -1.99 12.27 -7.16
C SER A 9 -0.66 12.54 -6.46
N TYR A 10 -0.71 13.24 -5.34
CA TYR A 10 0.50 13.54 -4.57
C TYR A 10 1.19 12.25 -4.12
N VAL A 11 0.44 11.32 -3.54
CA VAL A 11 1.02 10.06 -3.06
C VAL A 11 1.62 9.27 -4.22
N LEU A 12 0.88 9.15 -5.32
CA LEU A 12 1.37 8.38 -6.47
C LEU A 12 2.62 9.01 -7.06
N GLU A 13 2.68 10.33 -7.07
CA GLU A 13 3.85 11.03 -7.56
C GLU A 13 5.06 10.78 -6.67
N GLN A 14 4.86 10.79 -5.36
CA GLN A 14 5.95 10.51 -4.43
C GLN A 14 6.47 9.08 -4.55
N LEU A 15 5.57 8.14 -4.86
CA LEU A 15 5.95 6.73 -4.97
C LEU A 15 6.52 6.36 -6.33
N SER A 16 6.32 7.19 -7.35
CA SER A 16 6.69 6.82 -8.71
C SER A 16 8.18 6.46 -8.88
N PRO A 17 9.13 7.12 -8.19
CA PRO A 17 10.54 6.74 -8.34
C PRO A 17 10.85 5.32 -7.88
N LEU A 18 9.99 4.71 -7.05
CA LEU A 18 10.19 3.33 -6.62
C LEU A 18 9.99 2.33 -7.77
N GLY A 19 9.27 2.73 -8.80
CA GLY A 19 8.95 1.84 -9.91
C GLY A 19 7.92 0.80 -9.53
N ALA A 20 7.29 0.20 -10.51
CA ALA A 20 6.36 -0.93 -10.34
C ALA A 20 5.21 -0.63 -9.37
N ILE A 21 4.82 0.63 -9.26
CA ILE A 21 3.67 1.04 -8.46
C ILE A 21 2.44 1.05 -9.35
N SER A 22 1.36 0.42 -8.89
CA SER A 22 0.08 0.50 -9.57
C SER A 22 -1.02 0.64 -8.52
N TYR A 23 -2.23 0.91 -8.97
CA TYR A 23 -3.33 1.10 -8.05
C TYR A 23 -4.63 0.69 -8.70
N ARG A 24 -5.63 0.44 -7.84
CA ARG A 24 -6.98 0.12 -8.29
C ARG A 24 -7.97 0.93 -7.47
N PRO A 25 -8.84 1.71 -8.10
CA PRO A 25 -9.86 2.45 -7.36
C PRO A 25 -10.95 1.50 -6.89
N ILE A 26 -11.39 1.69 -5.65
CA ILE A 26 -12.47 0.89 -5.07
C ILE A 26 -13.33 1.84 -4.24
N MET A 27 -14.54 2.15 -4.74
CA MET A 27 -15.55 2.90 -4.00
C MET A 27 -15.01 4.21 -3.42
N GLY A 28 -14.25 4.95 -4.21
CA GLY A 28 -13.71 6.24 -3.80
C GLY A 28 -12.38 6.19 -3.11
N GLU A 29 -11.89 4.98 -2.82
CA GLU A 29 -10.56 4.79 -2.22
C GLU A 29 -9.69 4.03 -3.19
N TYR A 30 -8.43 3.77 -2.81
CA TYR A 30 -7.46 3.20 -3.73
C TYR A 30 -6.64 2.12 -3.05
N VAL A 31 -6.54 0.96 -3.69
CA VAL A 31 -5.63 -0.10 -3.25
C VAL A 31 -4.34 0.07 -4.04
N LEU A 32 -3.21 0.03 -3.33
CA LEU A 32 -1.90 0.21 -3.95
C LEU A 32 -1.13 -1.10 -4.02
N TYR A 33 -0.45 -1.28 -5.14
CA TYR A 33 0.34 -2.48 -5.41
C TYR A 33 1.78 -2.09 -5.64
N TYR A 34 2.68 -2.90 -5.14
CA TYR A 34 4.10 -2.78 -5.41
C TYR A 34 4.56 -4.09 -6.03
N GLN A 35 5.02 -4.04 -7.28
CA GLN A 35 5.39 -5.24 -8.05
C GLN A 35 4.27 -6.29 -7.97
N ASP A 36 3.05 -5.84 -8.20
CA ASP A 36 1.83 -6.66 -8.26
C ASP A 36 1.38 -7.25 -6.94
N LYS A 37 2.04 -6.91 -5.83
CA LYS A 37 1.59 -7.34 -4.50
C LYS A 37 0.91 -6.18 -3.79
N VAL A 38 -0.21 -6.47 -3.14
CA VAL A 38 -0.93 -5.43 -2.37
C VAL A 38 -0.07 -5.00 -1.20
N ILE A 39 0.29 -3.72 -1.14
CA ILE A 39 1.12 -3.22 -0.07
C ILE A 39 0.35 -2.32 0.89
N GLY A 40 -0.73 -1.71 0.43
CA GLY A 40 -1.53 -0.83 1.25
C GLY A 40 -2.58 -0.13 0.42
N GLY A 41 -2.88 1.11 0.77
CA GLY A 41 -3.86 1.87 0.03
C GLY A 41 -3.97 3.29 0.52
N ILE A 42 -4.82 4.05 -0.15
CA ILE A 42 -5.13 5.42 0.22
C ILE A 42 -6.59 5.45 0.66
N TYR A 43 -6.81 5.79 1.93
CA TYR A 43 -8.12 5.75 2.54
C TYR A 43 -8.37 7.03 3.30
N ASP A 44 -9.38 7.79 2.89
CA ASP A 44 -9.79 9.01 3.59
C ASP A 44 -8.59 9.95 3.77
N ASN A 45 -7.88 10.21 2.66
CA ASN A 45 -6.71 11.09 2.63
C ASN A 45 -5.60 10.63 3.59
N ARG A 46 -5.43 9.31 3.70
CA ARG A 46 -4.32 8.73 4.48
C ARG A 46 -3.67 7.64 3.64
N PHE A 47 -2.34 7.65 3.62
CA PHE A 47 -1.62 6.55 2.99
C PHE A 47 -1.31 5.51 4.07
N LEU A 48 -1.95 4.36 3.96
CA LEU A 48 -1.82 3.29 4.94
C LEU A 48 -1.17 2.08 4.29
N ILE A 49 -0.30 1.40 5.04
CA ILE A 49 0.34 0.17 4.57
C ILE A 49 0.01 -0.98 5.51
N LYS A 50 0.15 -2.19 5.00
CA LYS A 50 -0.12 -3.38 5.80
C LYS A 50 0.80 -3.42 7.01
N ALA A 51 0.23 -3.78 8.17
CA ALA A 51 0.98 -3.85 9.43
C ALA A 51 1.66 -5.21 9.56
N ILE A 52 2.51 -5.54 8.60
CA ILE A 52 3.27 -6.80 8.62
C ILE A 52 4.59 -6.58 9.38
N PRO A 53 5.27 -7.66 9.78
CA PRO A 53 6.45 -7.51 10.66
C PRO A 53 7.53 -6.57 10.12
N ALA A 54 7.81 -6.60 8.82
CA ALA A 54 8.83 -5.71 8.26
C ALA A 54 8.44 -4.24 8.44
N ALA A 55 7.15 -3.91 8.20
CA ALA A 55 6.69 -2.54 8.34
C ALA A 55 6.71 -2.12 9.80
N LEU A 56 6.28 -3.00 10.70
CA LEU A 56 6.27 -2.69 12.12
C LEU A 56 7.69 -2.44 12.64
N ALA A 57 8.65 -3.20 12.15
CA ALA A 57 10.04 -3.04 12.58
C ALA A 57 10.63 -1.71 12.12
N LEU A 58 10.29 -1.28 10.91
CA LEU A 58 10.83 -0.03 10.35
C LEU A 58 10.07 1.20 10.80
N MET A 59 8.84 1.01 11.31
CA MET A 59 7.99 2.12 11.73
C MET A 59 7.43 1.88 13.13
N PRO A 60 8.31 1.73 14.13
CA PRO A 60 7.84 1.35 15.47
C PRO A 60 6.96 2.40 16.13
N GLN A 61 7.00 3.64 15.67
CA GLN A 61 6.22 4.72 16.25
C GLN A 61 5.04 5.14 15.40
N ALA A 62 4.78 4.44 14.29
CA ALA A 62 3.69 4.80 13.41
C ALA A 62 2.34 4.50 14.05
N SER A 63 1.37 5.33 13.73
CA SER A 63 0.00 5.16 14.20
C SER A 63 -0.66 3.99 13.49
N LEU A 64 -1.37 3.16 14.25
CA LEU A 64 -2.22 2.11 13.68
C LEU A 64 -3.60 2.71 13.48
N GLU A 65 -4.11 2.63 12.25
CA GLU A 65 -5.39 3.24 11.91
C GLU A 65 -6.21 2.28 11.09
N LEU A 66 -7.52 2.41 11.21
CA LEU A 66 -8.43 1.59 10.42
C LEU A 66 -8.66 2.27 9.08
N PRO A 67 -8.48 1.54 7.97
CA PRO A 67 -8.79 2.12 6.66
C PRO A 67 -10.29 2.37 6.50
N TYR A 68 -11.10 1.53 7.14
CA TYR A 68 -12.54 1.69 7.19
C TYR A 68 -13.06 0.83 8.33
N SER A 69 -14.34 1.06 8.68
CA SER A 69 -14.94 0.34 9.80
C SER A 69 -14.93 -1.17 9.54
N GLY A 70 -14.46 -1.93 10.52
CA GLY A 70 -14.45 -3.39 10.43
C GLY A 70 -13.20 -3.98 9.79
N ALA A 71 -12.30 -3.14 9.29
CA ALA A 71 -11.07 -3.62 8.66
C ALA A 71 -9.97 -3.83 9.71
N LYS A 72 -8.93 -4.55 9.30
CA LYS A 72 -7.74 -4.66 10.14
C LYS A 72 -6.98 -3.34 10.16
N ALA A 73 -6.36 -3.04 11.30
CA ALA A 73 -5.57 -1.82 11.42
C ALA A 73 -4.37 -1.87 10.49
N MET A 74 -4.00 -0.71 9.96
CA MET A 74 -2.86 -0.54 9.08
C MET A 74 -2.00 0.58 9.63
N LEU A 75 -0.78 0.70 9.12
CA LEU A 75 0.16 1.71 9.58
C LEU A 75 0.06 2.98 8.73
N LEU A 76 -0.01 4.12 9.37
CA LEU A 76 -0.05 5.41 8.69
C LEU A 76 1.37 5.83 8.29
N VAL A 77 1.56 6.10 7.00
CA VAL A 77 2.84 6.57 6.48
C VAL A 77 2.76 8.08 6.31
N GLU A 78 3.62 8.79 7.04
CA GLU A 78 3.68 10.25 6.95
C GLU A 78 4.95 10.75 6.26
N GLN A 79 5.98 9.92 6.16
CA GLN A 79 7.25 10.32 5.55
C GLN A 79 7.24 10.10 4.04
N LEU A 80 6.32 10.77 3.36
CA LEU A 80 6.16 10.58 1.92
C LEU A 80 7.25 11.24 1.09
N GLU A 81 8.04 12.11 1.70
CA GLU A 81 9.11 12.79 0.98
C GLU A 81 10.49 12.18 1.24
N ASP A 82 10.56 11.15 2.07
CA ASP A 82 11.80 10.47 2.37
C ASP A 82 11.93 9.23 1.48
N MET A 83 12.53 9.43 0.31
CA MET A 83 12.60 8.37 -0.70
C MET A 83 13.44 7.18 -0.22
N ASP A 84 14.53 7.44 0.48
CA ASP A 84 15.36 6.34 0.99
C ASP A 84 14.58 5.48 1.98
N PHE A 85 13.81 6.12 2.84
CA PHE A 85 12.98 5.39 3.79
C PHE A 85 11.93 4.55 3.05
N LEU A 86 11.25 5.14 2.07
CA LEU A 86 10.21 4.43 1.33
C LEU A 86 10.80 3.25 0.55
N GLN A 87 11.98 3.44 -0.04
CA GLN A 87 12.64 2.38 -0.78
C GLN A 87 12.95 1.20 0.14
N ASN A 88 13.52 1.48 1.31
CA ASN A 88 13.84 0.44 2.27
C ASN A 88 12.58 -0.25 2.78
N LEU A 89 11.56 0.54 3.07
CA LEU A 89 10.30 0.01 3.59
C LEU A 89 9.63 -0.93 2.58
N PHE A 90 9.49 -0.49 1.34
CA PHE A 90 8.81 -1.28 0.32
C PHE A 90 9.61 -2.54 -0.01
N THR A 91 10.93 -2.42 -0.09
CA THR A 91 11.79 -3.58 -0.36
C THR A 91 11.66 -4.63 0.74
N ALA A 92 11.70 -4.19 1.99
CA ALA A 92 11.59 -5.11 3.11
C ALA A 92 10.21 -5.75 3.19
N MET A 93 9.17 -4.95 2.93
CA MET A 93 7.80 -5.47 2.97
C MET A 93 7.54 -6.48 1.86
N TYR A 94 8.13 -6.26 0.69
CA TYR A 94 7.85 -7.10 -0.46
C TYR A 94 8.10 -8.57 -0.17
N GLU A 95 9.14 -8.87 0.59
CA GLU A 95 9.48 -10.25 0.92
C GLU A 95 8.42 -10.94 1.76
N GLN A 96 7.63 -10.18 2.48
CA GLN A 96 6.61 -10.73 3.39
C GLN A 96 5.19 -10.60 2.85
N LEU A 97 5.01 -9.94 1.72
CA LEU A 97 3.68 -9.77 1.16
C LEU A 97 3.24 -11.04 0.44
N PRO A 98 1.94 -11.38 0.52
CA PRO A 98 1.45 -12.55 -0.20
C PRO A 98 1.57 -12.34 -1.71
N PRO A 99 1.69 -13.44 -2.48
CA PRO A 99 1.79 -13.31 -3.93
C PRO A 99 0.50 -12.75 -4.52
N PRO A 100 0.57 -12.21 -5.76
CA PRO A 100 -0.63 -11.70 -6.41
C PRO A 100 -1.65 -12.82 -6.60
N LYS A 101 -2.92 -12.45 -6.52
CA LYS A 101 -4.01 -13.36 -6.84
C LYS A 101 -4.25 -13.34 -8.33
N LYS A 102 -4.42 -14.44 -8.92
CA LYS A 102 -4.73 -14.40 -10.31
C LYS A 102 -5.11 -15.65 -10.90
N LYS A 103 -4.65 -15.26 -10.95
CA LYS A 103 -4.56 -15.79 -11.43
C LYS A 103 -4.72 -16.71 -11.60
N ASN A 104 -5.04 -16.85 -11.68
CA ASN A 104 -5.26 -17.51 -11.77
C ASN A 104 -5.51 -18.02 -12.30
N LYS A 105 -5.69 -18.16 -12.44
CA LYS A 105 -5.95 -18.50 -12.85
C LYS A 105 -5.86 -19.00 -13.42
N SER A 106 -6.19 -19.00 -13.62
CA SER A 106 -6.06 -19.39 -14.03
C SER A 106 -5.93 -19.96 -14.36
N LYS A 107 -6.20 -20.19 -14.43
CA LYS A 107 -6.08 -20.60 -14.67
C LYS A 107 -5.80 -21.16 -14.89
N GLY A 108 -5.97 -21.43 -15.11
CA GLY A 108 -5.78 -21.71 -15.21
C GLY A 108 -5.79 -22.30 -15.30
N ARG A 109 -6.05 -22.47 -15.49
CA ARG A 109 -6.12 -22.88 -15.52
C ARG A 109 -6.17 -23.26 -15.62
N SER A 110 -6.49 -23.36 -15.70
CA SER A 110 -6.53 -23.56 -15.74
C SER A 110 -6.49 -23.72 -15.85
N SER A 111 -6.85 -24.07 -15.93
CA SER A 111 -6.90 -24.09 -16.00
C SER A 111 -6.79 -24.18 -16.20
#